data_105516f75547fa415e758313318d739c
#
_entry.id   105516f75547fa415e758313318d739c
#
_cell.length_a   1.000
_cell.length_b   1.000
_cell.length_c   1.000
_cell.angle_alpha   90.00
_cell.angle_beta   90.00
_cell.angle_gamma   90.00
#
_symmetry.space_group_name_H-M   'P 1'
#
loop_
_entity.id
_entity.type
_entity.pdbx_description
1 polymer ?
#
loop_
_entity_poly.entity_id
_entity_poly.type
_entity_poly.pdbx_seq_one_letter_code
_entity_poly.pdbx_strand_id
1 'polypeptide(L)'
;MDDGKIYVAGHLGMAGSAIMRNLKIQHKNNLIYRSHQELDLTDQSAVQNFFKIEKPDQVYIAAAKTGGIFASTNYPAEFIYTNLMIEANIIHSAFLN
;
A
#
# COMPACT_ATOMS: atom_id res chain seq x y z
N MET A 1 -21.88 7.79 -6.78
CA MET A 1 -21.15 7.25 -7.24
C MET A 1 -19.98 7.06 -6.74
N ASP A 2 -19.49 6.61 -6.29
CA ASP A 2 -18.41 6.29 -5.65
C ASP A 2 -17.55 5.53 -6.38
N ASP A 3 -17.43 5.72 -7.54
CA ASP A 3 -16.60 4.93 -8.30
C ASP A 3 -15.22 5.40 -8.36
N GLY A 4 -14.70 6.00 -7.38
CA GLY A 4 -13.33 6.40 -7.32
C GLY A 4 -12.39 5.20 -7.33
N LYS A 5 -11.14 5.43 -7.75
CA LYS A 5 -10.13 4.38 -7.76
C LYS A 5 -9.66 4.11 -6.35
N ILE A 6 -9.52 2.85 -6.00
CA ILE A 6 -9.05 2.43 -4.69
C ILE A 6 -7.79 1.62 -4.86
N TYR A 7 -6.70 2.10 -4.29
CA TYR A 7 -5.41 1.40 -4.36
C TYR A 7 -5.21 0.61 -3.07
N VAL A 8 -4.94 -0.68 -3.20
CA VAL A 8 -4.65 -1.53 -2.06
C VAL A 8 -3.16 -1.90 -2.13
N ALA A 9 -2.35 -1.29 -1.28
CA ALA A 9 -0.93 -1.58 -1.21
C ALA A 9 -0.74 -2.84 -0.39
N GLY A 10 -0.09 -3.84 -0.97
CA GLY A 10 0.13 -5.11 -0.26
C GLY A 10 -1.02 -6.08 -0.41
N HIS A 11 -1.65 -6.10 -1.56
CA HIS A 11 -2.84 -6.92 -1.79
C HIS A 11 -2.60 -8.43 -1.66
N LEU A 12 -1.35 -8.87 -1.77
CA LEU A 12 -1.07 -10.31 -1.68
C LEU A 12 -0.81 -10.78 -0.25
N GLY A 13 -0.62 -9.86 0.67
CA GLY A 13 -0.43 -10.23 2.07
C GLY A 13 -1.74 -10.61 2.75
N MET A 14 -1.66 -11.07 3.98
CA MET A 14 -2.83 -11.52 4.71
C MET A 14 -3.85 -10.39 4.89
N ALA A 15 -3.42 -9.24 5.39
CA ALA A 15 -4.31 -8.11 5.60
C ALA A 15 -4.79 -7.54 4.28
N GLY A 16 -3.90 -7.39 3.31
CA GLY A 16 -4.26 -6.82 2.01
C GLY A 16 -5.23 -7.68 1.25
N SER A 17 -5.06 -9.00 1.29
CA SER A 17 -6.00 -9.89 0.59
C SER A 17 -7.37 -9.87 1.25
N ALA A 18 -7.43 -9.73 2.57
CA ALA A 18 -8.71 -9.63 3.28
C ALA A 18 -9.43 -8.33 2.89
N ILE A 19 -8.68 -7.23 2.78
CA ILE A 19 -9.23 -5.97 2.35
C ILE A 19 -9.78 -6.08 0.92
N MET A 20 -9.02 -6.74 0.04
CA MET A 20 -9.46 -6.93 -1.34
C MET A 20 -10.77 -7.71 -1.40
N ARG A 21 -10.87 -8.79 -0.63
CA ARG A 21 -12.10 -9.59 -0.61
C ARG A 21 -13.28 -8.77 -0.13
N ASN A 22 -13.08 -7.99 0.92
CA ASN A 22 -14.15 -7.18 1.47
C ASN A 22 -14.62 -6.12 0.48
N LEU A 23 -13.67 -5.46 -0.20
CA LEU A 23 -14.04 -4.45 -1.19
C LEU A 23 -14.79 -5.06 -2.37
N LYS A 24 -14.42 -6.26 -2.79
CA LYS A 24 -15.14 -6.94 -3.86
C LYS A 24 -16.55 -7.31 -3.45
N ILE A 25 -16.73 -7.72 -2.20
CA ILE A 25 -18.06 -8.02 -1.68
C ILE A 25 -18.93 -6.77 -1.68
N GLN A 26 -18.35 -5.61 -1.42
CA GLN A 26 -19.07 -4.36 -1.45
C GLN A 26 -19.27 -3.82 -2.87
N HIS A 27 -18.93 -4.61 -3.87
CA HIS A 27 -19.09 -4.24 -5.28
C HIS A 27 -18.26 -3.03 -5.68
N LYS A 28 -17.09 -2.89 -5.08
CA LYS A 28 -16.15 -1.85 -5.51
C LYS A 28 -15.38 -2.39 -6.71
N ASN A 29 -15.51 -1.72 -7.83
CA ASN A 29 -14.94 -2.24 -9.06
C ASN A 29 -13.64 -1.60 -9.50
N ASN A 30 -13.29 -0.45 -9.01
CA ASN A 30 -12.09 0.24 -9.46
C ASN A 30 -10.94 0.02 -8.48
N LEU A 31 -10.57 -1.24 -8.33
CA LEU A 31 -9.48 -1.61 -7.43
C LEU A 31 -8.17 -1.63 -8.20
N ILE A 32 -7.15 -0.97 -7.66
CA ILE A 32 -5.83 -0.94 -8.26
C ILE A 32 -4.88 -1.62 -7.30
N TYR A 33 -4.01 -2.46 -7.82
CA TYR A 33 -3.00 -3.12 -7.01
C TYR A 33 -1.79 -3.45 -7.86
N ARG A 34 -0.65 -3.58 -7.22
CA ARG A 34 0.59 -3.91 -7.93
C ARG A 34 1.38 -4.88 -7.06
N SER A 35 2.01 -5.85 -7.66
CA SER A 35 2.87 -6.76 -6.94
C SER A 35 4.16 -6.04 -6.60
N HIS A 36 4.95 -6.62 -5.70
CA HIS A 36 6.24 -6.04 -5.34
C HIS A 36 7.15 -5.89 -6.56
N GLN A 37 7.05 -6.80 -7.51
CA GLN A 37 7.86 -6.72 -8.71
C GLN A 37 7.38 -5.62 -9.63
N GLU A 38 6.10 -5.31 -9.61
CA GLU A 38 5.56 -4.26 -10.45
C GLU A 38 5.76 -2.88 -9.86
N LEU A 39 5.74 -2.77 -8.56
CA LEU A 39 5.95 -1.50 -7.88
C LEU A 39 6.64 -1.74 -6.55
N ASP A 40 7.91 -1.33 -6.47
CA ASP A 40 8.68 -1.44 -5.25
C ASP A 40 8.34 -0.23 -4.38
N LEU A 41 7.63 -0.45 -3.29
CA LEU A 41 7.15 0.63 -2.43
C LEU A 41 8.25 1.31 -1.63
N THR A 42 9.46 0.77 -1.65
CA THR A 42 10.59 1.45 -1.04
C THR A 42 11.27 2.41 -2.00
N ASP A 43 10.86 2.40 -3.28
CA ASP A 43 11.43 3.29 -4.29
C ASP A 43 10.55 4.54 -4.38
N GLN A 44 11.03 5.63 -3.82
CA GLN A 44 10.25 6.87 -3.74
C GLN A 44 9.82 7.36 -5.13
N SER A 45 10.72 7.36 -6.09
CA SER A 45 10.39 7.85 -7.42
C SER A 45 9.34 7.01 -8.10
N ALA A 46 9.43 5.69 -7.95
CA ALA A 46 8.46 4.78 -8.56
C ALA A 46 7.08 4.99 -7.94
N VAL A 47 7.01 5.16 -6.62
CA VAL A 47 5.74 5.36 -5.93
C VAL A 47 5.13 6.70 -6.34
N GLN A 48 5.92 7.75 -6.39
CA GLN A 48 5.41 9.06 -6.79
C GLN A 48 4.88 9.02 -8.22
N ASN A 49 5.59 8.35 -9.12
CA ASN A 49 5.15 8.23 -10.50
C ASN A 49 3.85 7.44 -10.61
N PHE A 50 3.73 6.37 -9.85
CA PHE A 50 2.53 5.56 -9.83
C PHE A 50 1.31 6.40 -9.39
N PHE A 51 1.45 7.17 -8.32
CA PHE A 51 0.34 7.99 -7.85
C PHE A 51 0.03 9.13 -8.81
N LYS A 52 1.05 9.65 -9.49
CA LYS A 52 0.83 10.71 -10.46
C LYS A 52 0.03 10.23 -11.66
N ILE A 53 0.24 8.99 -12.06
CA ILE A 53 -0.46 8.43 -13.21
C ILE A 53 -1.85 7.93 -12.81
N GLU A 54 -1.93 7.17 -11.72
CA GLU A 54 -3.19 6.52 -11.35
C GLU A 54 -4.14 7.39 -10.54
N LYS A 55 -3.60 8.29 -9.75
CA LYS A 55 -4.40 9.22 -8.92
C LYS A 55 -5.53 8.53 -8.18
N PRO A 56 -5.22 7.57 -7.32
CA PRO A 56 -6.27 6.88 -6.58
C PRO A 56 -6.97 7.84 -5.61
N ASP A 57 -8.25 7.62 -5.42
CA ASP A 57 -9.04 8.44 -4.50
C ASP A 57 -8.96 7.94 -3.08
N GLN A 58 -8.73 6.66 -2.89
CA GLN A 58 -8.57 6.06 -1.58
C GLN A 58 -7.40 5.09 -1.60
N VAL A 59 -6.71 4.97 -0.49
CA VAL A 59 -5.55 4.09 -0.37
C VAL A 59 -5.66 3.29 0.92
N TYR A 60 -5.54 1.97 0.80
CA TYR A 60 -5.44 1.10 1.96
C TYR A 60 -4.00 0.59 2.03
N ILE A 61 -3.31 0.86 3.13
CA ILE A 61 -1.91 0.49 3.26
C ILE A 61 -1.78 -0.78 4.09
N ALA A 62 -1.50 -1.88 3.43
CA ALA A 62 -1.26 -3.15 4.11
C ALA A 62 0.08 -3.75 3.69
N ALA A 63 0.96 -2.93 3.10
CA ALA A 63 2.19 -3.43 2.52
C ALA A 63 3.35 -3.51 3.50
N ALA A 64 3.27 -2.84 4.64
CA ALA A 64 4.37 -2.88 5.59
C ALA A 64 4.53 -4.28 6.15
N LYS A 65 5.75 -4.63 6.52
CA LYS A 65 5.99 -5.92 7.13
C LYS A 65 5.23 -6.01 8.44
N THR A 66 4.53 -7.11 8.64
CA THR A 66 3.72 -7.27 9.82
C THR A 66 4.50 -7.96 10.92
N GLY A 67 3.94 -7.99 12.09
CA GLY A 67 4.59 -8.61 13.23
C GLY A 67 4.47 -7.74 14.47
N GLY A 68 4.09 -6.51 14.29
CA GLY A 68 3.83 -5.63 15.40
C GLY A 68 5.07 -5.35 16.24
N ILE A 69 4.84 -4.98 17.47
CA ILE A 69 5.91 -4.58 18.36
C ILE A 69 6.89 -5.72 18.62
N PHE A 70 6.36 -6.93 18.74
CA PHE A 70 7.19 -8.07 19.03
C PHE A 70 8.17 -8.35 17.89
N ALA A 71 7.68 -8.25 16.66
CA ALA A 71 8.54 -8.47 15.51
C ALA A 71 9.61 -7.38 15.40
N SER A 72 9.28 -6.14 15.71
CA SER A 72 10.26 -5.09 15.63
C SER A 72 11.37 -5.26 16.68
N THR A 73 11.11 -5.98 17.76
CA THR A 73 12.15 -6.32 18.70
C THR A 73 13.18 -7.25 18.06
N ASN A 74 12.72 -8.15 17.20
CA ASN A 74 13.62 -9.09 16.53
C ASN A 74 14.28 -8.50 15.29
N TYR A 75 13.68 -7.47 14.69
CA TYR A 75 14.24 -6.87 13.48
C TYR A 75 14.36 -5.37 13.70
N PRO A 76 15.15 -4.95 14.64
CA PRO A 76 15.06 -3.60 15.15
C PRO A 76 15.24 -2.49 14.15
N ALA A 77 16.31 -2.54 13.43
CA ALA A 77 16.62 -1.39 12.59
C ALA A 77 16.05 -1.52 11.19
N GLU A 78 16.39 -2.58 10.52
CA GLU A 78 16.02 -2.74 9.13
C GLU A 78 14.51 -2.87 8.95
N PHE A 79 13.87 -3.60 9.85
CA PHE A 79 12.43 -3.79 9.79
C PHE A 79 11.70 -2.45 9.90
N ILE A 80 12.08 -1.65 10.89
CA ILE A 80 11.44 -0.36 11.12
C ILE A 80 11.72 0.59 9.97
N TYR A 81 12.94 0.61 9.49
CA TYR A 81 13.31 1.50 8.39
C TYR A 81 12.50 1.18 7.13
N THR A 82 12.38 -0.09 6.79
CA THR A 82 11.63 -0.48 5.60
C THR A 82 10.16 -0.10 5.72
N ASN A 83 9.55 -0.36 6.89
CA ASN A 83 8.15 -0.02 7.09
C ASN A 83 7.92 1.48 7.02
N LEU A 84 8.79 2.27 7.63
CA LEU A 84 8.66 3.71 7.59
C LEU A 84 8.83 4.23 6.16
N MET A 85 9.74 3.65 5.40
CA MET A 85 9.95 4.07 4.03
C MET A 85 8.72 3.79 3.16
N ILE A 86 8.13 2.62 3.30
CA ILE A 86 6.94 2.27 2.54
C ILE A 86 5.79 3.21 2.89
N GLU A 87 5.55 3.41 4.17
CA GLU A 87 4.44 4.27 4.60
C GLU A 87 4.68 5.70 4.19
N ALA A 88 5.91 6.20 4.36
CA ALA A 88 6.22 7.57 4.00
C ALA A 88 6.06 7.79 2.51
N ASN A 89 6.51 6.86 1.69
CA ASN A 89 6.40 7.00 0.24
C ASN A 89 4.94 7.05 -0.19
N ILE A 90 4.11 6.19 0.36
CA ILE A 90 2.70 6.13 -0.01
C ILE A 90 1.96 7.37 0.46
N ILE A 91 2.14 7.73 1.72
CA ILE A 91 1.42 8.87 2.28
C ILE A 91 1.82 10.17 1.60
N HIS A 92 3.11 10.37 1.40
CA HIS A 92 3.59 11.58 0.75
C HIS A 92 3.10 11.67 -0.69
N SER A 93 3.15 10.57 -1.42
CA SER A 93 2.70 10.55 -2.82
C SER A 93 1.20 10.78 -2.93
N ALA A 94 0.43 10.23 -2.01
CA ALA A 94 -1.00 10.45 -1.99
C ALA A 94 -1.31 11.93 -1.71
N PHE A 95 -0.52 12.55 -0.82
CA PHE A 95 -0.72 13.96 -0.52
C PHE A 95 -0.42 14.84 -1.73
N LEU A 96 0.62 14.51 -2.50
CA LEU A 96 0.99 15.31 -3.65
C LEU A 96 0.00 15.19 -4.80
N ASN A 97 -0.76 14.17 -4.83
CA ASN A 97 -1.68 13.90 -5.92
C ASN A 97 -3.12 13.77 -5.46
#